data_2fa6c8632f0973d12f6e8716c6d80b7d
#
_entry.id   2fa6c8632f0973d12f6e8716c6d80b7d
#
_cell.length_a   1.000
_cell.length_b   1.000
_cell.length_c   1.000
_cell.angle_alpha   90.00
_cell.angle_beta   90.00
_cell.angle_gamma   90.00
#
_symmetry.space_group_name_H-M   'P 1'
#
loop_
_entity.id
_entity.type
_entity.pdbx_description
1 polymer ?
#
loop_
_entity_poly.entity_id
_entity_poly.type
_entity_poly.pdbx_seq_one_letter_code
_entity_poly.pdbx_strand_id
1 'polypeptide(L)'
;VNTLFGTRPMVARIIHNIRKVNSVTQIDVISLADNGSGVAAAGAIAVVGTATEAGTLTVTVGSALDHQYDIAVTSGDTATVIGDAIEAAITADTQVPVTAVNTTGSVAITAANDGTVGNSIGLRIEGTVAGITHSVTVMASGATDPSFTGLFDVVEGIRYQNIVWPYTADLTTVKSFIDPRFNYSGRILDGRANVATHDTFANLETLGNTHNDKNLKIIGDLKVAETSYKGPAMLELGYGKAAQDSGIRALRLTDGANIFLRNTNVLNMS
;
A
#
# COMPACT_ATOMS: atom_id res chain seq x y z
N VAL A 1 -8.11 2.17 -16.78
CA VAL A 1 -7.87 1.45 -15.51
C VAL A 1 -9.12 1.51 -14.64
N ASN A 2 -9.57 2.69 -14.25
CA ASN A 2 -10.72 2.89 -13.36
C ASN A 2 -12.03 2.28 -13.89
N THR A 3 -12.19 2.20 -15.21
CA THR A 3 -13.37 1.59 -15.85
C THR A 3 -13.40 0.07 -15.70
N LEU A 4 -12.22 -0.56 -15.62
CA LEU A 4 -12.10 -2.03 -15.54
C LEU A 4 -12.03 -2.55 -14.10
N PHE A 5 -11.32 -1.82 -13.24
CA PHE A 5 -10.98 -2.30 -11.90
C PHE A 5 -11.60 -1.45 -10.77
N GLY A 6 -12.33 -0.38 -11.09
CA GLY A 6 -12.71 0.62 -10.10
C GLY A 6 -11.55 1.52 -9.70
N THR A 7 -11.75 2.34 -8.68
CA THR A 7 -10.76 3.33 -8.23
C THR A 7 -10.04 2.91 -6.94
N ARG A 8 -10.71 2.19 -6.07
CA ARG A 8 -10.21 1.77 -4.74
C ARG A 8 -9.32 0.54 -4.71
N PRO A 9 -9.50 -0.48 -5.60
CA PRO A 9 -8.71 -1.70 -5.52
C PRO A 9 -7.21 -1.46 -5.69
N MET A 10 -6.42 -2.27 -5.02
CA MET A 10 -4.96 -2.22 -5.00
C MET A 10 -4.36 -2.22 -6.41
N VAL A 11 -4.91 -3.00 -7.33
CA VAL A 11 -4.44 -3.09 -8.72
C VAL A 11 -4.52 -1.74 -9.45
N ALA A 12 -5.60 -0.99 -9.24
CA ALA A 12 -5.77 0.33 -9.86
C ALA A 12 -4.71 1.31 -9.34
N ARG A 13 -4.41 1.27 -8.05
CA ARG A 13 -3.39 2.12 -7.40
C ARG A 13 -1.97 1.78 -7.88
N ILE A 14 -1.64 0.52 -7.99
CA ILE A 14 -0.35 0.07 -8.53
C ILE A 14 -0.17 0.58 -9.96
N ILE A 15 -1.17 0.41 -10.82
CA ILE A 15 -1.11 0.88 -12.20
C ILE A 15 -0.97 2.40 -12.26
N HIS A 16 -1.73 3.13 -11.43
CA HIS A 16 -1.64 4.58 -11.36
C HIS A 16 -0.23 5.05 -10.98
N ASN A 17 0.37 4.45 -9.96
CA ASN A 17 1.73 4.77 -9.53
C ASN A 17 2.79 4.42 -10.60
N ILE A 18 2.64 3.31 -11.31
CA ILE A 18 3.52 2.99 -12.43
C ILE A 18 3.39 4.06 -13.52
N ARG A 19 2.17 4.46 -13.86
CA ARG A 19 1.90 5.44 -14.92
C ARG A 19 2.35 6.86 -14.60
N LYS A 20 2.41 7.24 -13.33
CA LYS A 20 3.02 8.52 -12.90
C LYS A 20 4.47 8.68 -13.37
N VAL A 21 5.24 7.60 -13.43
CA VAL A 21 6.68 7.62 -13.77
C VAL A 21 7.02 6.95 -15.08
N ASN A 22 6.16 6.08 -15.58
CA ASN A 22 6.34 5.38 -16.85
C ASN A 22 5.04 5.36 -17.64
N SER A 23 4.86 6.32 -18.50
CA SER A 23 3.66 6.46 -19.34
C SER A 23 3.72 5.67 -20.66
N VAL A 24 4.91 5.19 -21.05
CA VAL A 24 5.17 4.65 -22.39
C VAL A 24 5.17 3.13 -22.43
N THR A 25 5.79 2.48 -21.44
CA THR A 25 5.94 1.02 -21.47
C THR A 25 4.59 0.31 -21.34
N GLN A 26 4.39 -0.73 -22.14
CA GLN A 26 3.22 -1.59 -22.01
C GLN A 26 3.19 -2.24 -20.62
N ILE A 27 2.01 -2.30 -20.04
CA ILE A 27 1.76 -2.95 -18.74
C ILE A 27 0.73 -4.03 -18.98
N ASP A 28 1.08 -5.25 -18.64
CA ASP A 28 0.15 -6.35 -18.54
C ASP A 28 -0.27 -6.52 -17.09
N VAL A 29 -1.54 -6.74 -16.85
CA VAL A 29 -2.12 -6.83 -15.52
C VAL A 29 -2.85 -8.14 -15.37
N ILE A 30 -2.46 -8.92 -14.39
CA ILE A 30 -3.20 -10.11 -13.98
C ILE A 30 -3.95 -9.74 -12.70
N SER A 31 -5.26 -9.61 -12.78
CA SER A 31 -6.11 -9.40 -11.62
C SER A 31 -6.45 -10.74 -10.98
N LEU A 32 -6.29 -10.82 -9.68
CA LEU A 32 -6.74 -11.95 -8.87
C LEU A 32 -8.05 -11.57 -8.20
N ALA A 33 -8.96 -12.53 -8.12
CA ALA A 33 -10.13 -12.39 -7.28
C ALA A 33 -9.71 -12.54 -5.81
N ASP A 34 -10.37 -11.83 -4.92
CA ASP A 34 -10.21 -12.04 -3.49
C ASP A 34 -10.53 -13.50 -3.13
N ASN A 35 -9.85 -14.02 -2.13
CA ASN A 35 -10.10 -15.38 -1.67
C ASN A 35 -11.51 -15.48 -1.07
N GLY A 36 -12.24 -16.53 -1.41
CA GLY A 36 -13.61 -16.74 -0.87
C GLY A 36 -13.68 -16.87 0.66
N SER A 37 -12.56 -17.09 1.31
CA SER A 37 -12.39 -17.05 2.77
C SER A 37 -11.56 -15.84 3.21
N GLY A 38 -11.34 -14.88 2.33
CA GLY A 38 -10.63 -13.66 2.62
C GLY A 38 -11.36 -12.82 3.67
N VAL A 39 -10.60 -12.10 4.47
CA VAL A 39 -11.12 -11.16 5.47
C VAL A 39 -10.45 -9.82 5.23
N ALA A 40 -11.24 -8.79 5.06
CA ALA A 40 -10.73 -7.42 4.95
C ALA A 40 -10.18 -6.94 6.30
N ALA A 41 -9.08 -6.23 6.26
CA ALA A 41 -8.59 -5.56 7.46
C ALA A 41 -9.57 -4.48 7.93
N ALA A 42 -9.69 -4.34 9.23
CA ALA A 42 -10.55 -3.35 9.86
C ALA A 42 -9.79 -2.53 10.91
N GLY A 43 -10.17 -1.29 11.05
CA GLY A 43 -9.68 -0.35 12.06
C GLY A 43 -10.77 0.64 12.41
N ALA A 44 -10.48 1.61 13.27
CA ALA A 44 -11.45 2.65 13.61
C ALA A 44 -10.77 3.97 13.99
N ILE A 45 -11.47 5.06 13.76
CA ILE A 45 -11.17 6.37 14.31
C ILE A 45 -12.32 6.73 15.25
N ALA A 46 -12.04 6.85 16.52
CA ALA A 46 -13.04 7.21 17.52
C ALA A 46 -12.87 8.67 17.95
N VAL A 47 -13.95 9.39 17.97
CA VAL A 47 -14.09 10.76 18.49
C VAL A 47 -15.06 10.73 19.65
N VAL A 48 -14.75 11.42 20.74
CA VAL A 48 -15.58 11.44 21.95
C VAL A 48 -15.68 12.87 22.48
N GLY A 49 -16.86 13.23 22.95
CA GLY A 49 -17.14 14.54 23.56
C GLY A 49 -17.99 15.45 22.69
N THR A 50 -18.05 16.71 23.09
CA THR A 50 -18.70 17.79 22.36
C THR A 50 -17.74 18.97 22.31
N ALA A 51 -17.53 19.51 21.12
CA ALA A 51 -16.63 20.65 20.92
C ALA A 51 -17.12 21.88 21.67
N THR A 52 -16.25 22.47 22.46
CA THR A 52 -16.55 23.75 23.14
C THR A 52 -15.99 24.96 22.39
N GLU A 53 -15.09 24.72 21.46
CA GLU A 53 -14.49 25.75 20.58
C GLU A 53 -14.42 25.23 19.15
N ALA A 54 -14.24 26.15 18.23
CA ALA A 54 -14.00 25.79 16.83
C ALA A 54 -12.53 25.35 16.64
N GLY A 55 -12.31 24.44 15.70
CA GLY A 55 -10.97 23.96 15.35
C GLY A 55 -10.95 23.08 14.11
N THR A 56 -9.84 22.43 13.87
CA THR A 56 -9.68 21.50 12.74
C THR A 56 -9.03 20.22 13.24
N LEU A 57 -9.58 19.09 12.82
CA LEU A 57 -8.96 17.77 12.98
C LEU A 57 -8.49 17.32 11.61
N THR A 58 -7.26 16.85 11.54
CA THR A 58 -6.68 16.32 10.32
C THR A 58 -6.66 14.78 10.37
N VAL A 59 -7.41 14.15 9.48
CA VAL A 59 -7.47 12.69 9.35
C VAL A 59 -6.62 12.26 8.17
N THR A 60 -5.80 11.24 8.36
CA THR A 60 -4.96 10.66 7.32
C THR A 60 -5.24 9.17 7.21
N VAL A 61 -5.50 8.70 5.98
CA VAL A 61 -5.69 7.29 5.64
C VAL A 61 -4.69 6.91 4.56
N GLY A 62 -3.88 5.90 4.81
CA GLY A 62 -2.87 5.51 3.86
C GLY A 62 -1.71 6.53 3.83
N SER A 63 -1.52 7.25 2.78
CA SER A 63 -0.47 8.26 2.63
C SER A 63 -0.97 9.66 2.95
N ALA A 64 -0.21 10.39 3.76
CA ALA A 64 -0.48 11.81 4.02
C ALA A 64 -0.37 12.70 2.78
N LEU A 65 0.24 12.20 1.70
CA LEU A 65 0.38 12.96 0.46
C LEU A 65 -0.87 12.89 -0.44
N ASP A 66 -1.64 11.82 -0.30
CA ASP A 66 -2.76 11.57 -1.21
C ASP A 66 -4.12 11.55 -0.50
N HIS A 67 -4.19 11.16 0.79
CA HIS A 67 -5.44 10.91 1.51
C HIS A 67 -5.43 11.59 2.89
N GLN A 68 -5.29 12.90 2.89
CA GLN A 68 -5.39 13.74 4.07
C GLN A 68 -6.66 14.58 4.00
N TYR A 69 -7.43 14.59 5.06
CA TYR A 69 -8.70 15.29 5.16
C TYR A 69 -8.70 16.22 6.36
N ASP A 70 -8.93 17.51 6.11
CA ASP A 70 -9.09 18.50 7.16
C ASP A 70 -10.57 18.63 7.50
N ILE A 71 -10.93 18.20 8.69
CA ILE A 71 -12.30 18.20 9.20
C ILE A 71 -12.48 19.43 10.05
N ALA A 72 -13.28 20.38 9.56
CA ALA A 72 -13.65 21.56 10.32
C ALA A 72 -14.63 21.17 11.43
N VAL A 73 -14.35 21.64 12.64
CA VAL A 73 -15.18 21.43 13.82
C VAL A 73 -15.64 22.78 14.33
N THR A 74 -16.92 22.91 14.63
CA THR A 74 -17.51 24.11 15.23
C THR A 74 -17.89 23.88 16.68
N SER A 75 -17.95 24.95 17.46
CA SER A 75 -18.40 24.84 18.86
C SER A 75 -19.85 24.30 18.90
N GLY A 76 -20.06 23.26 19.69
CA GLY A 76 -21.34 22.55 19.81
C GLY A 76 -21.39 21.25 18.99
N ASP A 77 -20.44 20.99 18.10
CA ASP A 77 -20.41 19.74 17.34
C ASP A 77 -20.20 18.54 18.28
N THR A 78 -21.07 17.57 18.13
CA THR A 78 -20.98 16.28 18.87
C THR A 78 -20.03 15.33 18.17
N ALA A 79 -19.58 14.31 18.88
CA ALA A 79 -18.79 13.24 18.32
C ALA A 79 -19.43 12.62 17.07
N THR A 80 -20.76 12.48 17.02
CA THR A 80 -21.48 11.94 15.85
C THR A 80 -21.33 12.86 14.66
N VAL A 81 -21.53 14.18 14.81
CA VAL A 81 -21.40 15.16 13.72
C VAL A 81 -19.98 15.15 13.14
N ILE A 82 -18.99 15.11 14.01
CA ILE A 82 -17.59 15.03 13.58
C ILE A 82 -17.30 13.71 12.88
N GLY A 83 -17.82 12.60 13.41
CA GLY A 83 -17.71 11.26 12.79
C GLY A 83 -18.35 11.19 11.41
N ASP A 84 -19.54 11.81 11.24
CA ASP A 84 -20.23 11.91 9.93
C ASP A 84 -19.41 12.71 8.93
N ALA A 85 -18.76 13.79 9.38
CA ALA A 85 -17.86 14.58 8.54
C ALA A 85 -16.63 13.80 8.09
N ILE A 86 -16.04 12.98 8.99
CA ILE A 86 -14.92 12.07 8.68
C ILE A 86 -15.37 11.02 7.66
N GLU A 87 -16.49 10.35 7.89
CA GLU A 87 -17.07 9.37 6.96
C GLU A 87 -17.32 9.98 5.58
N ALA A 88 -17.93 11.16 5.54
CA ALA A 88 -18.22 11.86 4.30
C ALA A 88 -16.95 12.21 3.52
N ALA A 89 -15.91 12.68 4.20
CA ALA A 89 -14.64 13.04 3.58
C ALA A 89 -13.93 11.81 2.97
N ILE A 90 -13.89 10.71 3.70
CA ILE A 90 -13.30 9.44 3.23
C ILE A 90 -14.13 8.86 2.08
N THR A 91 -15.45 8.92 2.16
CA THR A 91 -16.35 8.36 1.14
C THR A 91 -16.29 9.16 -0.16
N ALA A 92 -16.13 10.48 -0.08
CA ALA A 92 -15.97 11.35 -1.24
C ALA A 92 -14.68 11.08 -2.01
N ASP A 93 -13.64 10.60 -1.35
CA ASP A 93 -12.40 10.19 -1.99
C ASP A 93 -12.53 8.78 -2.58
N THR A 94 -12.72 8.72 -3.89
CA THR A 94 -12.89 7.46 -4.62
C THR A 94 -11.57 6.69 -4.82
N GLN A 95 -10.42 7.25 -4.45
CA GLN A 95 -9.11 6.61 -4.61
C GLN A 95 -8.57 6.03 -3.30
N VAL A 96 -9.15 6.38 -2.17
CA VAL A 96 -8.75 5.82 -0.88
C VAL A 96 -9.03 4.31 -0.82
N PRO A 97 -8.11 3.47 -0.33
CA PRO A 97 -8.26 2.01 -0.35
C PRO A 97 -9.15 1.45 0.76
N VAL A 98 -10.03 2.26 1.31
CA VAL A 98 -10.90 1.88 2.41
C VAL A 98 -12.33 2.40 2.21
N THR A 99 -13.25 1.84 2.97
CA THR A 99 -14.58 2.37 3.21
C THR A 99 -14.70 2.81 4.66
N ALA A 100 -15.56 3.78 4.94
CA ALA A 100 -15.79 4.31 6.27
C ALA A 100 -17.28 4.28 6.61
N VAL A 101 -17.62 3.97 7.84
CA VAL A 101 -19.00 4.02 8.37
C VAL A 101 -18.96 4.56 9.80
N ASN A 102 -19.65 5.67 10.05
CA ASN A 102 -19.75 6.24 11.39
C ASN A 102 -20.88 5.59 12.21
N THR A 103 -20.60 5.33 13.45
CA THR A 103 -21.61 4.97 14.46
C THR A 103 -21.36 5.78 15.72
N THR A 104 -22.12 6.82 15.92
CA THR A 104 -22.11 7.68 17.12
C THR A 104 -20.71 8.19 17.50
N GLY A 105 -19.90 8.60 16.52
CA GLY A 105 -18.53 9.11 16.73
C GLY A 105 -17.43 8.06 16.59
N SER A 106 -17.77 6.80 16.43
CA SER A 106 -16.81 5.75 16.07
C SER A 106 -16.92 5.46 14.58
N VAL A 107 -15.93 5.90 13.82
CA VAL A 107 -15.84 5.66 12.37
C VAL A 107 -15.10 4.37 12.13
N ALA A 108 -15.85 3.32 11.81
CA ALA A 108 -15.29 2.03 11.40
C ALA A 108 -14.67 2.16 9.99
N ILE A 109 -13.45 1.71 9.85
CA ILE A 109 -12.68 1.74 8.60
C ILE A 109 -12.43 0.31 8.16
N THR A 110 -12.79 -0.02 6.91
CA THR A 110 -12.62 -1.36 6.34
C THR A 110 -11.84 -1.27 5.05
N ALA A 111 -10.85 -2.12 4.87
CA ALA A 111 -10.06 -2.19 3.64
C ALA A 111 -10.93 -2.58 2.43
N ALA A 112 -10.62 -2.05 1.26
CA ALA A 112 -11.35 -2.32 0.03
C ALA A 112 -11.03 -3.69 -0.58
N ASN A 113 -9.91 -4.32 -0.18
CA ASN A 113 -9.51 -5.65 -0.59
C ASN A 113 -9.38 -6.56 0.64
N ASP A 114 -9.78 -7.80 0.47
CA ASP A 114 -9.53 -8.84 1.46
C ASP A 114 -8.04 -9.22 1.51
N GLY A 115 -7.65 -9.88 2.59
CA GLY A 115 -6.27 -10.35 2.76
C GLY A 115 -5.40 -9.49 3.66
N THR A 116 -4.15 -9.89 3.75
CA THR A 116 -3.20 -9.31 4.70
C THR A 116 -2.72 -7.90 4.34
N VAL A 117 -2.83 -7.51 3.08
CA VAL A 117 -2.37 -6.21 2.57
C VAL A 117 -3.04 -5.03 3.27
N GLY A 118 -4.33 -5.18 3.61
CA GLY A 118 -5.08 -4.15 4.31
C GLY A 118 -4.56 -3.82 5.72
N ASN A 119 -3.85 -4.74 6.37
CA ASN A 119 -3.26 -4.53 7.70
C ASN A 119 -2.17 -3.43 7.69
N SER A 120 -1.66 -3.13 6.51
CA SER A 120 -0.63 -2.11 6.32
C SER A 120 -1.18 -0.70 6.13
N ILE A 121 -2.49 -0.54 5.99
CA ILE A 121 -3.10 0.78 5.82
C ILE A 121 -3.08 1.51 7.16
N GLY A 122 -2.45 2.67 7.21
CA GLY A 122 -2.39 3.45 8.43
C GLY A 122 -3.58 4.37 8.59
N LEU A 123 -3.88 4.57 9.81
CA LEU A 123 -4.88 5.53 10.23
C LEU A 123 -4.25 6.50 11.21
N ARG A 124 -4.54 7.78 11.01
CA ARG A 124 -4.09 8.84 11.90
C ARG A 124 -5.15 9.92 12.02
N ILE A 125 -5.28 10.47 13.20
CA ILE A 125 -6.03 11.69 13.45
C ILE A 125 -5.16 12.63 14.29
N GLU A 126 -5.09 13.87 13.91
CA GLU A 126 -4.31 14.91 14.57
C GLU A 126 -5.14 16.18 14.74
N GLY A 127 -4.66 17.04 15.59
CA GLY A 127 -5.32 18.28 15.95
C GLY A 127 -5.88 18.23 17.36
N THR A 128 -6.09 19.39 17.94
CA THR A 128 -6.68 19.52 19.27
C THR A 128 -7.85 20.48 19.19
N VAL A 129 -9.01 20.01 19.60
CA VAL A 129 -10.24 20.80 19.71
C VAL A 129 -10.74 20.68 21.13
N ALA A 130 -11.01 21.81 21.78
CA ALA A 130 -11.45 21.80 23.17
C ALA A 130 -12.80 21.05 23.31
N GLY A 131 -12.90 20.16 24.32
CA GLY A 131 -14.07 19.32 24.55
C GLY A 131 -14.09 18.02 23.73
N ILE A 132 -13.14 17.81 22.82
CA ILE A 132 -13.01 16.60 22.01
C ILE A 132 -11.76 15.83 22.39
N THR A 133 -11.92 14.50 22.49
CA THR A 133 -10.81 13.55 22.51
C THR A 133 -10.96 12.57 21.35
N HIS A 134 -9.84 12.08 20.84
CA HIS A 134 -9.85 11.11 19.73
C HIS A 134 -8.83 10.00 19.97
N SER A 135 -9.08 8.86 19.35
CA SER A 135 -8.18 7.71 19.36
C SER A 135 -8.26 6.93 18.06
N VAL A 136 -7.24 6.14 17.77
CA VAL A 136 -7.16 5.30 16.57
C VAL A 136 -6.97 3.86 16.96
N THR A 137 -7.79 2.98 16.41
CA THR A 137 -7.55 1.54 16.37
C THR A 137 -6.91 1.24 15.00
N VAL A 138 -5.70 0.69 15.03
CA VAL A 138 -4.96 0.39 13.79
C VAL A 138 -5.66 -0.66 12.96
N MET A 139 -5.45 -0.63 11.66
CA MET A 139 -5.95 -1.66 10.76
C MET A 139 -5.32 -3.00 11.10
N ALA A 140 -6.15 -4.03 11.25
CA ALA A 140 -5.74 -5.39 11.62
C ALA A 140 -6.75 -6.43 11.14
N SER A 141 -6.44 -7.70 11.40
CA SER A 141 -7.31 -8.85 11.14
C SER A 141 -7.58 -9.16 9.66
N GLY A 142 -6.97 -8.44 8.73
CA GLY A 142 -6.95 -8.85 7.34
C GLY A 142 -6.24 -10.19 7.19
N ALA A 143 -6.87 -11.15 6.52
CA ALA A 143 -6.37 -12.52 6.44
C ALA A 143 -6.75 -13.19 5.11
N THR A 144 -6.00 -14.21 4.77
CA THR A 144 -6.22 -15.07 3.60
C THR A 144 -6.11 -14.31 2.28
N ASP A 145 -4.88 -14.18 1.80
CA ASP A 145 -4.57 -13.57 0.53
C ASP A 145 -5.13 -14.38 -0.66
N PRO A 146 -5.27 -13.76 -1.85
CA PRO A 146 -5.66 -14.46 -3.06
C PRO A 146 -4.77 -15.66 -3.37
N SER A 147 -5.31 -16.66 -4.06
CA SER A 147 -4.53 -17.81 -4.53
C SER A 147 -3.63 -17.41 -5.70
N PHE A 148 -2.38 -17.78 -5.64
CA PHE A 148 -1.39 -17.57 -6.71
C PHE A 148 -1.19 -18.82 -7.58
N THR A 149 -1.92 -19.90 -7.32
CA THR A 149 -1.82 -21.16 -8.06
C THR A 149 -2.18 -20.93 -9.54
N GLY A 150 -1.30 -21.33 -10.44
CA GLY A 150 -1.51 -21.17 -11.88
C GLY A 150 -1.42 -19.72 -12.39
N LEU A 151 -1.08 -18.76 -11.53
CA LEU A 151 -1.01 -17.34 -11.91
C LEU A 151 -0.10 -17.09 -13.11
N PHE A 152 1.05 -17.73 -13.13
CA PHE A 152 2.05 -17.54 -14.19
C PHE A 152 1.81 -18.41 -15.42
N ASP A 153 0.93 -19.38 -15.37
CA ASP A 153 0.57 -20.23 -16.53
C ASP A 153 -0.09 -19.39 -17.64
N VAL A 154 -0.83 -18.35 -17.24
CA VAL A 154 -1.50 -17.42 -18.15
C VAL A 154 -0.51 -16.61 -19.00
N VAL A 155 0.69 -16.42 -18.48
CA VAL A 155 1.74 -15.60 -19.10
C VAL A 155 2.99 -16.41 -19.44
N GLU A 156 2.86 -17.71 -19.49
CA GLU A 156 3.93 -18.60 -19.92
C GLU A 156 4.42 -18.23 -21.32
N GLY A 157 5.73 -18.14 -21.49
CA GLY A 157 6.33 -17.73 -22.76
C GLY A 157 6.45 -16.22 -22.97
N ILE A 158 5.77 -15.38 -22.20
CA ILE A 158 5.94 -13.93 -22.26
C ILE A 158 7.11 -13.50 -21.38
N ARG A 159 7.95 -12.63 -21.90
CA ARG A 159 9.14 -12.13 -21.20
C ARG A 159 8.83 -10.83 -20.48
N TYR A 160 8.79 -10.88 -19.15
CA TYR A 160 8.66 -9.70 -18.31
C TYR A 160 10.00 -9.31 -17.70
N GLN A 161 10.40 -8.08 -17.91
CA GLN A 161 11.64 -7.52 -17.34
C GLN A 161 11.44 -7.03 -15.89
N ASN A 162 10.25 -6.53 -15.57
CA ASN A 162 9.90 -6.06 -14.26
C ASN A 162 8.52 -6.57 -13.87
N ILE A 163 8.44 -7.16 -12.70
CA ILE A 163 7.20 -7.61 -12.08
C ILE A 163 7.00 -6.79 -10.81
N VAL A 164 5.84 -6.22 -10.61
CA VAL A 164 5.44 -5.60 -9.35
C VAL A 164 4.62 -6.62 -8.58
N TRP A 165 5.12 -7.00 -7.41
CA TRP A 165 4.54 -8.02 -6.57
C TRP A 165 4.13 -7.44 -5.22
N PRO A 166 2.84 -7.38 -4.89
CA PRO A 166 2.36 -6.69 -3.70
C PRO A 166 2.37 -7.53 -2.41
N TYR A 167 2.56 -8.84 -2.52
CA TYR A 167 2.43 -9.76 -1.39
C TYR A 167 3.78 -10.22 -0.89
N THR A 168 4.01 -10.13 0.42
CA THR A 168 5.23 -10.64 1.06
C THR A 168 5.12 -12.10 1.47
N ALA A 169 3.89 -12.60 1.63
CA ALA A 169 3.64 -13.95 2.11
C ALA A 169 4.02 -15.06 1.10
N ASP A 170 4.05 -14.76 -0.19
CA ASP A 170 4.29 -15.74 -1.26
C ASP A 170 5.35 -15.30 -2.27
N LEU A 171 6.49 -14.90 -1.78
CA LEU A 171 7.64 -14.52 -2.61
C LEU A 171 8.24 -15.72 -3.36
N THR A 172 8.00 -16.93 -2.88
CA THR A 172 8.48 -18.17 -3.52
C THR A 172 7.83 -18.39 -4.88
N THR A 173 6.57 -18.05 -5.05
CA THR A 173 5.86 -18.19 -6.33
C THR A 173 6.47 -17.30 -7.41
N VAL A 174 6.67 -16.02 -7.13
CA VAL A 174 7.28 -15.11 -8.10
C VAL A 174 8.74 -15.45 -8.36
N LYS A 175 9.47 -15.89 -7.34
CA LYS A 175 10.85 -16.35 -7.47
C LYS A 175 10.94 -17.56 -8.38
N SER A 176 10.11 -18.57 -8.19
CA SER A 176 10.06 -19.77 -9.01
C SER A 176 9.75 -19.48 -10.48
N PHE A 177 9.03 -18.41 -10.77
CA PHE A 177 8.78 -17.95 -12.13
C PHE A 177 9.99 -17.22 -12.74
N ILE A 178 10.73 -16.44 -11.95
CA ILE A 178 11.85 -15.62 -12.45
C ILE A 178 13.15 -16.41 -12.55
N ASP A 179 13.48 -17.24 -11.56
CA ASP A 179 14.76 -17.93 -11.46
C ASP A 179 15.11 -18.78 -12.68
N PRO A 180 14.20 -19.60 -13.24
CA PRO A 180 14.50 -20.39 -14.45
C PRO A 180 14.79 -19.51 -15.67
N ARG A 181 14.24 -18.29 -15.69
CA ARG A 181 14.45 -17.32 -16.77
C ARG A 181 15.81 -16.63 -16.69
N PHE A 182 16.35 -16.51 -15.47
CA PHE A 182 17.68 -15.97 -15.26
C PHE A 182 18.74 -17.05 -15.49
N ASN A 183 18.79 -17.54 -16.72
CA ASN A 183 19.63 -18.69 -17.09
C ASN A 183 20.59 -18.30 -18.22
N TYR A 184 21.88 -18.51 -17.97
CA TYR A 184 22.92 -18.26 -18.95
C TYR A 184 22.79 -19.18 -20.20
N SER A 185 22.39 -20.42 -20.03
CA SER A 185 22.14 -21.35 -21.13
C SER A 185 21.04 -20.88 -22.07
N GLY A 186 19.97 -20.27 -21.52
CA GLY A 186 18.88 -19.68 -22.28
C GLY A 186 19.18 -18.30 -22.83
N ARG A 187 20.34 -17.71 -22.49
CA ARG A 187 20.73 -16.34 -22.82
C ARG A 187 19.71 -15.30 -22.32
N ILE A 188 18.96 -15.63 -21.31
CA ILE A 188 18.00 -14.75 -20.66
C ILE A 188 18.60 -14.37 -19.31
N LEU A 189 19.04 -13.13 -19.17
CA LEU A 189 19.68 -12.62 -17.95
C LEU A 189 18.88 -11.43 -17.43
N ASP A 190 17.58 -11.44 -17.57
CA ASP A 190 16.69 -10.39 -17.12
C ASP A 190 15.46 -10.95 -16.41
N GLY A 191 14.75 -10.07 -15.79
CA GLY A 191 13.60 -10.35 -14.97
C GLY A 191 13.91 -9.99 -13.51
N ARG A 192 13.08 -9.12 -12.95
CA ARG A 192 13.15 -8.72 -11.56
C ARG A 192 11.76 -8.54 -11.00
N ALA A 193 11.55 -9.04 -9.78
CA ALA A 193 10.39 -8.71 -8.99
C ALA A 193 10.70 -7.58 -8.01
N ASN A 194 9.79 -6.65 -7.88
CA ASN A 194 9.84 -5.54 -6.94
C ASN A 194 8.71 -5.73 -5.94
N VAL A 195 9.07 -5.74 -4.66
CA VAL A 195 8.17 -5.94 -3.52
C VAL A 195 8.33 -4.78 -2.56
N ALA A 196 7.27 -4.34 -1.96
CA ALA A 196 7.30 -3.33 -0.91
C ALA A 196 6.58 -3.85 0.33
N THR A 197 7.17 -3.58 1.49
CA THR A 197 6.57 -3.93 2.78
C THR A 197 7.04 -2.99 3.87
N HIS A 198 6.34 -2.98 5.01
CA HIS A 198 6.81 -2.31 6.21
C HIS A 198 6.69 -3.26 7.40
N ASP A 199 7.67 -3.24 8.27
CA ASP A 199 7.68 -4.03 9.50
C ASP A 199 8.77 -3.53 10.44
N THR A 200 8.96 -4.21 11.56
CA THR A 200 10.11 -3.99 12.44
C THR A 200 11.41 -4.34 11.72
N PHE A 201 12.50 -3.73 12.14
CA PHE A 201 13.82 -4.01 11.54
C PHE A 201 14.15 -5.52 11.55
N ALA A 202 13.91 -6.21 12.67
CA ALA A 202 14.19 -7.64 12.80
C ALA A 202 13.38 -8.50 11.81
N ASN A 203 12.12 -8.14 11.57
CA ASN A 203 11.28 -8.86 10.61
C ASN A 203 11.72 -8.60 9.17
N LEU A 204 12.09 -7.35 8.85
CA LEU A 204 12.61 -6.99 7.53
C LEU A 204 13.95 -7.68 7.26
N GLU A 205 14.83 -7.74 8.26
CA GLU A 205 16.09 -8.49 8.18
C GLU A 205 15.84 -9.98 7.94
N THR A 206 14.93 -10.58 8.69
CA THR A 206 14.54 -11.98 8.51
C THR A 206 13.99 -12.23 7.12
N LEU A 207 13.09 -11.35 6.63
CA LEU A 207 12.52 -11.45 5.29
C LEU A 207 13.61 -11.37 4.21
N GLY A 208 14.52 -10.41 4.34
CA GLY A 208 15.65 -10.24 3.42
C GLY A 208 16.56 -11.46 3.40
N ASN A 209 16.94 -11.97 4.58
CA ASN A 209 17.81 -13.16 4.71
C ASN A 209 17.14 -14.43 4.16
N THR A 210 15.82 -14.59 4.38
CA THR A 210 15.05 -15.73 3.87
C THR A 210 14.95 -15.73 2.35
N HIS A 211 14.82 -14.56 1.76
CA HIS A 211 14.61 -14.37 0.32
C HIS A 211 15.81 -13.68 -0.35
N ASN A 212 17.02 -13.91 0.15
CA ASN A 212 18.24 -13.37 -0.45
C ASN A 212 18.40 -13.87 -1.90
N ASP A 213 17.92 -13.07 -2.84
CA ASP A 213 17.86 -13.43 -4.26
C ASP A 213 18.21 -12.24 -5.15
N LYS A 214 19.04 -12.50 -6.17
CA LYS A 214 19.49 -11.50 -7.13
C LYS A 214 18.39 -10.88 -7.98
N ASN A 215 17.27 -11.59 -8.16
CA ASN A 215 16.16 -11.19 -9.01
C ASN A 215 14.99 -10.59 -8.21
N LEU A 216 15.05 -10.65 -6.89
CA LEU A 216 14.04 -10.15 -5.99
C LEU A 216 14.54 -8.88 -5.30
N LYS A 217 13.84 -7.77 -5.50
CA LYS A 217 14.11 -6.50 -4.85
C LYS A 217 13.05 -6.23 -3.80
N ILE A 218 13.41 -6.35 -2.54
CA ILE A 218 12.54 -6.04 -1.42
C ILE A 218 12.85 -4.63 -0.94
N ILE A 219 11.83 -3.78 -0.88
CA ILE A 219 11.90 -2.43 -0.34
C ILE A 219 11.14 -2.46 0.98
N GLY A 220 11.90 -2.35 2.08
CA GLY A 220 11.34 -2.32 3.42
C GLY A 220 11.34 -0.94 4.03
N ASP A 221 10.33 -0.62 4.81
CA ASP A 221 10.31 0.51 5.73
C ASP A 221 10.11 0.05 7.16
N LEU A 222 10.68 0.82 8.09
CA LEU A 222 10.59 0.49 9.50
C LEU A 222 9.20 0.84 10.06
N LYS A 223 8.56 -0.17 10.63
CA LYS A 223 7.38 0.00 11.47
C LYS A 223 7.81 0.63 12.79
N VAL A 224 7.49 1.89 12.99
CA VAL A 224 7.77 2.57 14.24
C VAL A 224 6.69 2.17 15.27
N ALA A 225 7.13 1.81 16.48
CA ALA A 225 6.24 1.38 17.56
C ALA A 225 5.31 2.48 18.09
N GLU A 226 5.53 3.72 17.69
CA GLU A 226 4.70 4.85 18.06
C GLU A 226 3.55 5.05 17.07
N THR A 227 2.51 5.73 17.53
CA THR A 227 1.34 6.19 16.80
C THR A 227 1.66 7.09 15.60
N SER A 228 2.91 7.41 15.35
CA SER A 228 3.36 8.12 14.17
C SER A 228 3.36 7.15 12.98
N TYR A 229 2.45 7.40 12.16
CA TYR A 229 2.14 6.83 10.92
C TYR A 229 3.29 6.94 9.88
N LYS A 230 4.00 5.86 9.67
CA LYS A 230 4.95 5.75 8.55
C LYS A 230 4.71 4.53 7.67
N GLY A 231 4.10 3.50 8.21
CA GLY A 231 3.98 2.21 7.55
C GLY A 231 3.25 2.22 6.20
N PRO A 232 2.00 2.65 6.10
CA PRO A 232 1.24 2.55 4.85
C PRO A 232 1.62 3.58 3.80
N ALA A 233 2.12 4.74 4.22
CA ALA A 233 2.78 5.67 3.30
C ALA A 233 3.92 4.96 2.56
N MET A 234 4.54 3.98 3.19
CA MET A 234 5.66 3.25 2.64
C MET A 234 5.27 2.07 1.76
N LEU A 235 4.12 1.45 1.96
CA LEU A 235 3.62 0.51 0.97
C LEU A 235 3.35 1.23 -0.36
N GLU A 236 2.75 2.42 -0.32
CA GLU A 236 2.59 3.26 -1.50
C GLU A 236 3.93 3.76 -2.04
N LEU A 237 4.84 4.15 -1.17
CA LEU A 237 6.19 4.51 -1.56
C LEU A 237 6.92 3.33 -2.20
N GLY A 238 6.72 2.13 -1.68
CA GLY A 238 7.24 0.89 -2.25
C GLY A 238 6.69 0.63 -3.64
N TYR A 239 5.39 0.81 -3.85
CA TYR A 239 4.80 0.75 -5.19
C TYR A 239 5.31 1.87 -6.09
N GLY A 240 5.44 3.07 -5.57
CA GLY A 240 6.07 4.18 -6.27
C GLY A 240 7.51 3.86 -6.66
N LYS A 241 8.28 3.22 -5.80
CA LYS A 241 9.64 2.77 -6.09
C LYS A 241 9.71 1.68 -7.14
N ALA A 242 8.83 0.68 -7.06
CA ALA A 242 8.71 -0.33 -8.09
C ALA A 242 8.33 0.29 -9.44
N ALA A 243 7.43 1.28 -9.44
CA ALA A 243 7.05 2.04 -10.61
C ALA A 243 8.22 2.88 -11.15
N GLN A 244 8.98 3.55 -10.29
CA GLN A 244 10.18 4.30 -10.68
C GLN A 244 11.24 3.40 -11.29
N ASP A 245 11.51 2.24 -10.71
CA ASP A 245 12.46 1.27 -11.26
C ASP A 245 12.01 0.76 -12.64
N SER A 246 10.72 0.52 -12.81
CA SER A 246 10.17 0.15 -14.11
C SER A 246 10.33 1.28 -15.13
N GLY A 247 10.12 2.53 -14.69
CA GLY A 247 10.34 3.72 -15.51
C GLY A 247 11.79 3.92 -15.87
N ILE A 248 12.70 3.80 -14.92
CA ILE A 248 14.15 3.97 -15.13
C ILE A 248 14.68 2.92 -16.11
N ARG A 249 14.22 1.68 -16.00
CA ARG A 249 14.62 0.64 -16.95
C ARG A 249 14.09 0.89 -18.35
N ALA A 250 12.92 1.47 -18.50
CA ALA A 250 12.39 1.88 -19.80
C ALA A 250 13.18 3.04 -20.41
N LEU A 251 13.61 3.98 -19.58
CA LEU A 251 14.40 5.15 -19.99
C LEU A 251 15.86 4.82 -20.27
N ARG A 252 16.35 3.71 -19.81
CA ARG A 252 17.66 3.12 -20.03
C ARG A 252 18.80 4.13 -20.23
N LEU A 253 19.73 4.20 -19.28
CA LEU A 253 21.08 4.81 -19.44
C LEU A 253 21.23 6.30 -19.15
N THR A 254 20.35 6.91 -18.41
CA THR A 254 20.67 8.24 -17.88
C THR A 254 21.23 8.15 -16.47
N ASP A 255 22.22 8.98 -16.16
CA ASP A 255 22.86 9.10 -14.85
C ASP A 255 21.86 9.32 -13.70
N GLY A 256 20.64 9.73 -14.01
CA GLY A 256 19.54 9.86 -13.08
C GLY A 256 19.09 8.54 -12.42
N ALA A 257 19.24 7.41 -13.08
CA ALA A 257 18.89 6.11 -12.53
C ALA A 257 19.68 5.77 -11.25
N ASN A 258 20.95 6.13 -11.21
CA ASN A 258 21.81 5.93 -10.05
C ASN A 258 21.46 6.83 -8.87
N ILE A 259 20.90 7.99 -9.11
CA ILE A 259 20.50 8.94 -8.06
C ILE A 259 19.28 8.42 -7.31
N PHE A 260 18.30 7.87 -8.01
CA PHE A 260 17.12 7.28 -7.39
C PHE A 260 17.42 6.04 -6.54
N LEU A 261 18.34 5.20 -6.99
CA LEU A 261 18.79 4.03 -6.25
C LEU A 261 19.54 4.36 -4.95
N ARG A 262 20.18 5.53 -4.87
CA ARG A 262 20.90 5.98 -3.68
C ARG A 262 20.00 6.46 -2.55
N ASN A 263 18.79 6.92 -2.85
CA ASN A 263 17.84 7.42 -1.86
C ASN A 263 16.87 6.34 -1.37
N THR A 264 16.97 5.13 -1.87
CA THR A 264 16.22 4.01 -1.34
C THR A 264 17.05 3.34 -0.26
N ASN A 265 16.51 3.24 0.94
CA ASN A 265 16.92 2.21 1.89
C ASN A 265 16.54 0.85 1.29
N VAL A 266 17.23 0.48 0.24
CA VAL A 266 17.22 -0.88 -0.25
C VAL A 266 18.00 -1.64 0.80
N LEU A 267 17.31 -2.46 1.56
CA LEU A 267 17.94 -3.52 2.30
C LEU A 267 18.51 -4.47 1.24
N ASN A 268 19.62 -4.08 0.67
CA ASN A 268 20.44 -4.97 -0.11
C ASN A 268 21.22 -5.77 0.90
N MET A 269 20.59 -6.82 1.39
CA MET A 269 21.23 -7.78 2.26
C MET A 269 21.88 -8.80 1.36
N SER A 270 23.14 -8.52 1.04
CA SER A 270 24.03 -9.50 0.45
C SER A 270 24.50 -10.49 1.52
#